data_4169176ba26c33f19265976a90caf1e1
#
_entry.id   4169176ba26c33f19265976a90caf1e1
#
_cell.length_a   1.000
_cell.length_b   1.000
_cell.length_c   1.000
_cell.angle_alpha   90.00
_cell.angle_beta   90.00
_cell.angle_gamma   90.00
#
_symmetry.space_group_name_H-M   'P 1'
#
loop_
_entity.id
_entity.type
_entity.pdbx_description
1 polymer ?
#
loop_
_entity_poly.entity_id
_entity_poly.type
_entity_poly.pdbx_seq_one_letter_code
_entity_poly.pdbx_strand_id
1 'polypeptide(L)'
;MKFTHKTLIAGIVQFALAGSALCAAEAIDVDGDLMRGIDDTAKSLDSDVAQKDAKAAAADARSLVETFARIESHYGQKPETADAVGFAHHTQELAAQALKAIEANDFDAASDSVAQLTRSCKNCHEVYKKD
;
A
#
# COMPACT_ATOMS: atom_id res chain seq x y z
N MET A 1 51.10 39.02 40.01
CA MET A 1 50.71 39.04 38.63
C MET A 1 50.25 37.59 38.30
N LYS A 2 48.95 37.37 38.18
CA LYS A 2 48.39 36.02 37.91
C LYS A 2 47.77 36.06 36.51
N PHE A 3 48.37 35.33 35.56
CA PHE A 3 47.83 35.12 34.24
C PHE A 3 46.93 33.91 34.26
N THR A 4 45.65 34.15 34.03
CA THR A 4 44.66 33.10 33.85
C THR A 4 44.56 32.73 32.37
N HIS A 5 44.96 31.52 32.02
CA HIS A 5 44.74 30.97 30.68
C HIS A 5 43.28 30.58 30.51
N LYS A 6 42.58 31.23 29.58
CA LYS A 6 41.29 30.81 29.09
C LYS A 6 41.49 29.77 27.99
N THR A 7 41.15 28.55 28.30
CA THR A 7 41.10 27.45 27.33
C THR A 7 39.82 27.55 26.48
N LEU A 8 39.99 27.84 25.20
CA LEU A 8 38.92 27.82 24.20
C LEU A 8 38.71 26.35 23.79
N ILE A 9 37.57 25.76 24.17
CA ILE A 9 37.12 24.46 23.69
C ILE A 9 36.38 24.71 22.40
N ALA A 10 37.01 24.36 21.27
CA ALA A 10 36.35 24.31 19.96
C ALA A 10 35.43 23.07 19.89
N GLY A 11 34.11 23.31 19.96
CA GLY A 11 33.13 22.28 19.76
C GLY A 11 33.06 21.89 18.28
N ILE A 12 33.45 20.67 17.98
CA ILE A 12 33.25 20.07 16.67
C ILE A 12 31.78 19.62 16.59
N VAL A 13 30.97 20.36 15.84
CA VAL A 13 29.61 19.96 15.48
C VAL A 13 29.73 18.89 14.39
N GLN A 14 29.59 17.62 14.77
CA GLN A 14 29.44 16.53 13.81
C GLN A 14 28.03 16.57 13.22
N PHE A 15 27.95 17.00 11.97
CA PHE A 15 26.74 16.90 11.17
C PHE A 15 26.58 15.44 10.76
N ALA A 16 25.71 14.72 11.48
CA ALA A 16 25.30 13.38 11.08
C ALA A 16 24.39 13.50 9.83
N LEU A 17 24.94 13.15 8.66
CA LEU A 17 24.13 12.91 7.48
C LEU A 17 23.23 11.69 7.77
N ALA A 18 21.97 11.96 8.09
CA ALA A 18 20.93 10.93 8.07
C ALA A 18 20.74 10.50 6.61
N GLY A 19 21.35 9.40 6.23
CA GLY A 19 21.12 8.76 4.96
C GLY A 19 19.65 8.33 4.88
N SER A 20 18.87 9.03 4.05
CA SER A 20 17.54 8.58 3.65
C SER A 20 17.72 7.29 2.88
N ALA A 21 17.47 6.14 3.52
CA ALA A 21 17.30 4.88 2.82
C ALA A 21 16.07 5.04 1.91
N LEU A 22 16.29 5.27 0.61
CA LEU A 22 15.25 5.05 -0.38
C LEU A 22 14.89 3.56 -0.27
N CYS A 23 13.72 3.26 0.30
CA CYS A 23 13.07 1.98 0.10
C CYS A 23 12.78 1.87 -1.40
N ALA A 24 13.68 1.25 -2.14
CA ALA A 24 13.39 0.79 -3.48
C ALA A 24 12.26 -0.25 -3.32
N ALA A 25 11.06 0.05 -3.83
CA ALA A 25 9.99 -0.92 -3.88
C ALA A 25 10.51 -2.11 -4.69
N GLU A 26 10.60 -3.28 -4.05
CA GLU A 26 11.02 -4.49 -4.74
C GLU A 26 10.09 -4.75 -5.91
N ALA A 27 10.70 -5.08 -7.06
CA ALA A 27 9.94 -5.43 -8.26
C ALA A 27 9.02 -6.63 -7.94
N ILE A 28 7.74 -6.49 -8.29
CA ILE A 28 6.75 -7.54 -8.12
C ILE A 28 6.55 -8.27 -9.44
N ASP A 29 6.46 -9.59 -9.40
CA ASP A 29 6.01 -10.36 -10.54
C ASP A 29 4.49 -10.52 -10.46
N VAL A 30 3.80 -10.06 -11.52
CA VAL A 30 2.33 -10.11 -11.58
C VAL A 30 1.93 -11.39 -12.28
N ASP A 31 1.84 -12.45 -11.50
CA ASP A 31 1.54 -13.80 -11.95
C ASP A 31 0.26 -14.37 -11.31
N GLY A 32 -0.05 -15.63 -11.63
CA GLY A 32 -1.23 -16.31 -11.10
C GLY A 32 -1.17 -16.58 -9.60
N ASP A 33 0.02 -16.68 -8.99
CA ASP A 33 0.17 -16.94 -7.56
C ASP A 33 -0.09 -15.66 -6.78
N LEU A 34 0.43 -14.53 -7.25
CA LEU A 34 0.12 -13.22 -6.69
C LEU A 34 -1.39 -12.95 -6.76
N MET A 35 -2.01 -13.21 -7.91
CA MET A 35 -3.45 -12.97 -8.11
C MET A 35 -4.31 -13.82 -7.20
N ARG A 36 -3.92 -15.08 -6.94
CA ARG A 36 -4.60 -15.93 -5.93
C ARG A 36 -4.47 -15.38 -4.53
N GLY A 37 -3.28 -14.94 -4.15
CA GLY A 37 -3.05 -14.31 -2.84
C GLY A 37 -3.89 -13.04 -2.63
N ILE A 38 -4.02 -12.21 -3.68
CA ILE A 38 -4.89 -11.03 -3.67
C ILE A 38 -6.36 -11.42 -3.50
N ASP A 39 -6.83 -12.41 -4.26
CA ASP A 39 -8.21 -12.91 -4.19
C ASP A 39 -8.54 -13.45 -2.79
N ASP A 40 -7.63 -14.23 -2.22
CA ASP A 40 -7.78 -14.77 -0.85
C ASP A 40 -7.80 -13.63 0.20
N THR A 41 -6.92 -12.63 0.07
CA THR A 41 -6.90 -11.47 0.97
C THR A 41 -8.19 -10.64 0.82
N ALA A 42 -8.70 -10.45 -0.39
CA ALA A 42 -9.94 -9.72 -0.61
C ALA A 42 -11.16 -10.44 -0.01
N LYS A 43 -11.21 -11.77 -0.10
CA LYS A 43 -12.25 -12.60 0.55
C LYS A 43 -12.16 -12.56 2.07
N SER A 44 -10.93 -12.61 2.61
CA SER A 44 -10.68 -12.45 4.06
C SER A 44 -11.18 -11.08 4.52
N LEU A 45 -10.81 -10.01 3.83
CA LEU A 45 -11.26 -8.65 4.13
C LEU A 45 -12.79 -8.53 4.15
N ASP A 46 -13.48 -9.09 3.17
CA ASP A 46 -14.96 -9.10 3.10
C ASP A 46 -15.57 -9.80 4.32
N SER A 47 -15.01 -10.97 4.68
CA SER A 47 -15.43 -11.75 5.85
C SER A 47 -15.20 -10.99 7.16
N ASP A 48 -14.02 -10.36 7.32
CA ASP A 48 -13.64 -9.66 8.53
C ASP A 48 -14.45 -8.37 8.72
N VAL A 49 -14.77 -7.66 7.63
CA VAL A 49 -15.70 -6.52 7.64
C VAL A 49 -17.09 -6.97 8.08
N ALA A 50 -17.60 -8.08 7.52
CA ALA A 50 -18.91 -8.63 7.91
C ALA A 50 -18.96 -9.05 9.39
N GLN A 51 -17.85 -9.54 9.94
CA GLN A 51 -17.71 -9.92 11.35
C GLN A 51 -17.37 -8.73 12.27
N LYS A 52 -17.11 -7.57 11.68
CA LYS A 52 -16.68 -6.35 12.39
C LYS A 52 -15.36 -6.54 13.16
N ASP A 53 -14.49 -7.41 12.65
CA ASP A 53 -13.12 -7.56 13.15
C ASP A 53 -12.23 -6.44 12.57
N ALA A 54 -12.24 -5.28 13.24
CA ALA A 54 -11.50 -4.12 12.78
C ALA A 54 -9.99 -4.38 12.63
N LYS A 55 -9.42 -5.24 13.48
CA LYS A 55 -7.96 -5.51 13.46
C LYS A 55 -7.57 -6.36 12.26
N ALA A 56 -8.27 -7.44 12.01
CA ALA A 56 -8.02 -8.33 10.87
C ALA A 56 -8.34 -7.61 9.57
N ALA A 57 -9.50 -6.98 9.46
CA ALA A 57 -9.90 -6.22 8.28
C ALA A 57 -8.91 -5.08 7.92
N ALA A 58 -8.39 -4.34 8.92
CA ALA A 58 -7.40 -3.31 8.67
C ALA A 58 -6.06 -3.88 8.18
N ALA A 59 -5.65 -5.05 8.65
CA ALA A 59 -4.43 -5.71 8.18
C ALA A 59 -4.57 -6.12 6.70
N ASP A 60 -5.68 -6.73 6.33
CA ASP A 60 -5.97 -7.15 4.95
C ASP A 60 -6.10 -5.95 4.00
N ALA A 61 -6.81 -4.90 4.42
CA ALA A 61 -6.93 -3.68 3.63
C ALA A 61 -5.57 -3.01 3.36
N ARG A 62 -4.68 -2.92 4.37
CA ARG A 62 -3.30 -2.41 4.19
C ARG A 62 -2.51 -3.26 3.23
N SER A 63 -2.59 -4.59 3.36
CA SER A 63 -1.92 -5.52 2.45
C SER A 63 -2.34 -5.29 0.99
N LEU A 64 -3.63 -5.08 0.74
CA LEU A 64 -4.14 -4.77 -0.60
C LEU A 64 -3.65 -3.40 -1.10
N VAL A 65 -3.65 -2.35 -0.26
CA VAL A 65 -3.11 -1.03 -0.62
C VAL A 65 -1.66 -1.14 -1.09
N GLU A 66 -0.81 -1.83 -0.31
CA GLU A 66 0.61 -1.99 -0.62
C GLU A 66 0.82 -2.83 -1.89
N THR A 67 0.06 -3.91 -2.04
CA THR A 67 0.17 -4.79 -3.20
C THR A 67 -0.24 -4.08 -4.47
N PHE A 68 -1.35 -3.34 -4.49
CA PHE A 68 -1.80 -2.61 -5.66
C PHE A 68 -0.90 -1.41 -6.02
N ALA A 69 -0.24 -0.76 -5.05
CA ALA A 69 0.81 0.22 -5.32
C ALA A 69 1.98 -0.38 -6.09
N ARG A 70 2.37 -1.62 -5.75
CA ARG A 70 3.45 -2.35 -6.45
C ARG A 70 3.01 -2.79 -7.85
N ILE A 71 1.77 -3.23 -8.01
CA ILE A 71 1.19 -3.58 -9.33
C ILE A 71 1.12 -2.35 -10.23
N GLU A 72 0.67 -1.21 -9.71
CA GLU A 72 0.68 0.07 -10.43
C GLU A 72 2.08 0.42 -10.92
N SER A 73 3.08 0.33 -10.03
CA SER A 73 4.48 0.57 -10.38
C SER A 73 5.00 -0.40 -11.45
N HIS A 74 4.63 -1.69 -11.37
CA HIS A 74 5.01 -2.71 -12.35
C HIS A 74 4.50 -2.36 -13.75
N TYR A 75 3.23 -2.03 -13.87
CA TYR A 75 2.62 -1.65 -15.14
C TYR A 75 3.05 -0.25 -15.61
N GLY A 76 3.35 0.67 -14.71
CA GLY A 76 3.86 2.01 -15.02
C GLY A 76 5.20 2.01 -15.78
N GLN A 77 5.93 0.90 -15.74
CA GLN A 77 7.17 0.71 -16.53
C GLN A 77 6.91 0.20 -17.96
N LYS A 78 5.66 -0.09 -18.31
CA LYS A 78 5.26 -0.68 -19.60
C LYS A 78 4.27 0.25 -20.31
N PRO A 79 4.71 1.03 -21.30
CA PRO A 79 3.84 2.03 -21.96
C PRO A 79 2.57 1.44 -22.59
N GLU A 80 2.64 0.18 -23.03
CA GLU A 80 1.52 -0.55 -23.65
C GLU A 80 0.42 -0.98 -22.67
N THR A 81 0.63 -0.79 -21.36
CA THR A 81 -0.30 -1.21 -20.30
C THR A 81 -0.82 -0.03 -19.49
N ALA A 82 -0.97 1.13 -20.09
CA ALA A 82 -1.44 2.34 -19.39
C ALA A 82 -2.80 2.16 -18.69
N ASP A 83 -3.70 1.37 -19.28
CA ASP A 83 -5.00 1.05 -18.68
C ASP A 83 -4.85 0.20 -17.41
N ALA A 84 -3.86 -0.72 -17.37
CA ALA A 84 -3.59 -1.52 -16.18
C ALA A 84 -3.12 -0.67 -15.00
N VAL A 85 -2.35 0.40 -15.26
CA VAL A 85 -1.99 1.40 -14.25
C VAL A 85 -3.24 2.02 -13.65
N GLY A 86 -4.19 2.44 -14.49
CA GLY A 86 -5.47 3.03 -14.03
C GLY A 86 -6.30 2.06 -13.20
N PHE A 87 -6.38 0.80 -13.60
CA PHE A 87 -7.09 -0.25 -12.83
C PHE A 87 -6.42 -0.51 -11.48
N ALA A 88 -5.09 -0.62 -11.45
CA ALA A 88 -4.34 -0.86 -10.22
C ALA A 88 -4.50 0.32 -9.24
N HIS A 89 -4.34 1.55 -9.73
CA HIS A 89 -4.54 2.76 -8.95
C HIS A 89 -5.95 2.84 -8.35
N HIS A 90 -6.99 2.64 -9.17
CA HIS A 90 -8.37 2.67 -8.70
C HIS A 90 -8.66 1.60 -7.64
N THR A 91 -8.12 0.39 -7.82
CA THR A 91 -8.29 -0.68 -6.83
C THR A 91 -7.55 -0.38 -5.53
N GLN A 92 -6.37 0.23 -5.61
CA GLN A 92 -5.63 0.73 -4.45
C GLN A 92 -6.44 1.78 -3.67
N GLU A 93 -7.06 2.75 -4.37
CA GLU A 93 -7.89 3.77 -3.74
C GLU A 93 -9.09 3.16 -3.01
N LEU A 94 -9.74 2.15 -3.59
CA LEU A 94 -10.85 1.44 -2.95
C LEU A 94 -10.42 0.68 -1.70
N ALA A 95 -9.24 0.04 -1.72
CA ALA A 95 -8.66 -0.59 -0.54
C ALA A 95 -8.33 0.44 0.56
N ALA A 96 -7.81 1.61 0.18
CA ALA A 96 -7.53 2.70 1.12
C ALA A 96 -8.82 3.31 1.71
N GLN A 97 -9.89 3.40 0.94
CA GLN A 97 -11.21 3.84 1.42
C GLN A 97 -11.78 2.83 2.42
N ALA A 98 -11.70 1.52 2.12
CA ALA A 98 -12.10 0.48 3.05
C ALA A 98 -11.30 0.57 4.36
N LEU A 99 -9.98 0.71 4.30
CA LEU A 99 -9.11 0.88 5.48
C LEU A 99 -9.55 2.07 6.34
N LYS A 100 -9.77 3.22 5.72
CA LYS A 100 -10.23 4.43 6.43
C LYS A 100 -11.55 4.23 7.13
N ALA A 101 -12.51 3.57 6.47
CA ALA A 101 -13.81 3.26 7.06
C ALA A 101 -13.70 2.28 8.23
N ILE A 102 -12.87 1.23 8.10
CA ILE A 102 -12.58 0.25 9.17
C ILE A 102 -11.97 0.95 10.39
N GLU A 103 -10.98 1.82 10.18
CA GLU A 103 -10.34 2.58 11.26
C GLU A 103 -11.30 3.55 11.97
N ALA A 104 -12.34 4.00 11.27
CA ALA A 104 -13.44 4.78 11.83
C ALA A 104 -14.56 3.92 12.45
N ASN A 105 -14.44 2.59 12.41
CA ASN A 105 -15.48 1.61 12.79
C ASN A 105 -16.80 1.77 11.98
N ASP A 106 -16.72 2.34 10.79
CA ASP A 106 -17.83 2.45 9.84
C ASP A 106 -17.83 1.22 8.91
N PHE A 107 -18.38 0.12 9.40
CA PHE A 107 -18.38 -1.16 8.68
C PHE A 107 -19.34 -1.17 7.48
N ASP A 108 -20.34 -0.30 7.47
CA ASP A 108 -21.24 -0.17 6.32
C ASP A 108 -20.49 0.48 5.14
N ALA A 109 -19.79 1.59 5.37
CA ALA A 109 -18.94 2.22 4.37
C ALA A 109 -17.76 1.31 3.94
N ALA A 110 -17.20 0.54 4.88
CA ALA A 110 -16.17 -0.45 4.56
C ALA A 110 -16.70 -1.54 3.62
N SER A 111 -17.87 -2.10 3.89
CA SER A 111 -18.53 -3.11 3.05
C SER A 111 -18.79 -2.58 1.64
N ASP A 112 -19.27 -1.34 1.52
CA ASP A 112 -19.49 -0.70 0.21
C ASP A 112 -18.18 -0.57 -0.58
N SER A 113 -17.10 -0.18 0.08
CA SER A 113 -15.76 -0.06 -0.54
C SER A 113 -15.22 -1.42 -0.99
N VAL A 114 -15.36 -2.45 -0.16
CA VAL A 114 -14.94 -3.83 -0.49
C VAL A 114 -15.74 -4.39 -1.67
N ALA A 115 -17.05 -4.15 -1.72
CA ALA A 115 -17.87 -4.55 -2.86
C ALA A 115 -17.44 -3.87 -4.17
N GLN A 116 -17.03 -2.59 -4.10
CA GLN A 116 -16.49 -1.86 -5.25
C GLN A 116 -15.12 -2.40 -5.66
N LEU A 117 -14.24 -2.72 -4.70
CA LEU A 117 -12.93 -3.33 -4.93
C LEU A 117 -13.08 -4.65 -5.70
N THR A 118 -13.98 -5.53 -5.29
CA THR A 118 -14.26 -6.79 -5.99
C THR A 118 -14.70 -6.59 -7.44
N ARG A 119 -15.51 -5.55 -7.71
CA ARG A 119 -15.90 -5.18 -9.07
C ARG A 119 -14.72 -4.67 -9.90
N SER A 120 -13.83 -3.89 -9.29
CA SER A 120 -12.62 -3.37 -9.96
C SER A 120 -11.69 -4.52 -10.41
N CYS A 121 -11.56 -5.58 -9.62
CA CYS A 121 -10.80 -6.78 -10.00
C CYS A 121 -11.35 -7.41 -11.30
N LYS A 122 -12.67 -7.51 -11.44
CA LYS A 122 -13.30 -8.04 -12.65
C LYS A 122 -13.00 -7.19 -13.88
N ASN A 123 -13.13 -5.87 -13.75
CA ASN A 123 -12.91 -4.94 -14.86
C ASN A 123 -11.50 -5.05 -15.44
N CYS A 124 -10.48 -5.16 -14.57
CA CYS A 124 -9.09 -5.37 -15.02
C CYS A 124 -8.94 -6.76 -15.70
N HIS A 125 -9.51 -7.81 -15.12
CA HIS A 125 -9.39 -9.18 -15.65
C HIS A 125 -10.11 -9.37 -16.98
N GLU A 126 -11.18 -8.65 -17.26
CA GLU A 126 -11.83 -8.67 -18.59
C GLU A 126 -10.90 -8.20 -19.72
N VAL A 127 -9.94 -7.33 -19.40
CA VAL A 127 -8.97 -6.80 -20.37
C VAL A 127 -7.68 -7.63 -20.42
N TYR A 128 -7.17 -8.04 -19.27
CA TYR A 128 -5.80 -8.56 -19.12
C TYR A 128 -5.70 -10.04 -18.77
N LYS A 129 -6.73 -10.66 -18.23
CA LYS A 129 -6.73 -12.11 -18.02
C LYS A 129 -7.00 -12.81 -19.33
N LYS A 130 -5.94 -13.37 -19.92
CA LYS A 130 -6.08 -14.31 -21.04
C LYS A 130 -6.23 -15.72 -20.47
N ASP A 131 -7.28 -16.40 -20.84
CA ASP A 131 -7.52 -17.84 -20.55
C ASP A 131 -6.44 -18.70 -21.24
#